data_749ac531cbbbc21c42ce9426f31d2d35
#
_entry.id   749ac531cbbbc21c42ce9426f31d2d35
#
_cell.length_a   1.000
_cell.length_b   1.000
_cell.length_c   1.000
_cell.angle_alpha   90.00
_cell.angle_beta   90.00
_cell.angle_gamma   90.00
#
_symmetry.space_group_name_H-M   'P 1'
#
loop_
_entity.id
_entity.type
_entity.pdbx_description
1 polymer ?
#
loop_
_entity_poly.entity_id
_entity_poly.type
_entity_poly.pdbx_seq_one_letter_code
_entity_poly.pdbx_strand_id
1 'polypeptide(L)'
;RSSAASDVYKRQDINLAEQGKKQIEWAFKDMPVLTEIKNRFEKELPFKGLKLSACVHVTKETAALCTVMKAGGADAILVASNPLSTQDDVAAALVKYWEIPVFAIAGESVETYKAHIEEALNHNPDIIIDDGCDIVSTIHAQRPEMAEKIIGSTEETTTGIIRLQALENQGKLKFPAVGVNTSLTKHLYDNRYGTGQSSLDGILRGANILIAGKTVVISGYGWCGRGCALRAKAMGANVIVCEVDPLKALEAAMEGYRVMPIAEAAKEGDIFLTITGDKHVVDVKHILEMKDGAFLANAGHFDWEINVGDLKAYTTEINEIRPNLEEYKLNNGKSVYVFAQGRLVNLVCAEGHPASVMDMSFANQALGIEFLVKNKGKLENKLYTLPHEVDVKIAELKLKSMGIKIDTLTEEPVSYTHLRA
;
A
#
# COMPACT_ATOMS: atom_id res chain seq x y z
N ARG A 1 22.19 -25.44 4.65
CA ARG A 1 21.90 -24.20 3.90
C ARG A 1 21.03 -24.60 2.72
N SER A 2 19.80 -24.09 2.61
CA SER A 2 18.89 -24.45 1.54
C SER A 2 19.38 -23.89 0.20
N SER A 3 19.13 -24.60 -0.92
CA SER A 3 19.47 -24.14 -2.27
C SER A 3 18.83 -22.77 -2.58
N ALA A 4 17.67 -22.47 -2.01
CA ALA A 4 17.00 -21.19 -2.13
C ALA A 4 17.85 -20.00 -1.65
N ALA A 5 18.58 -20.11 -0.52
CA ALA A 5 19.46 -19.06 -0.04
C ALA A 5 20.61 -18.76 -1.01
N SER A 6 21.11 -19.76 -1.75
CA SER A 6 22.18 -19.56 -2.74
C SER A 6 21.70 -18.88 -4.02
N ASP A 7 20.43 -19.04 -4.38
CA ASP A 7 19.84 -18.41 -5.57
C ASP A 7 19.40 -16.96 -5.32
N VAL A 8 19.03 -16.63 -4.08
CA VAL A 8 18.74 -15.25 -3.66
C VAL A 8 19.99 -14.36 -3.78
N TYR A 9 21.16 -14.85 -3.35
CA TYR A 9 22.42 -14.11 -3.50
C TYR A 9 22.86 -13.84 -4.95
N LYS A 10 22.30 -14.57 -5.91
CA LYS A 10 22.60 -14.36 -7.34
C LYS A 10 21.73 -13.27 -7.98
N ARG A 11 20.61 -12.87 -7.35
CA ARG A 11 19.63 -11.92 -7.90
C ARG A 11 19.74 -10.52 -7.32
N GLN A 12 20.28 -10.38 -6.10
CA GLN A 12 20.49 -9.10 -5.41
C GLN A 12 21.92 -8.61 -5.61
N ASP A 13 22.10 -7.32 -5.91
CA ASP A 13 23.43 -6.69 -5.80
C ASP A 13 23.77 -6.47 -4.33
N ILE A 14 24.47 -7.43 -3.73
CA ILE A 14 24.83 -7.42 -2.32
C ILE A 14 25.72 -6.23 -1.91
N ASN A 15 26.34 -5.54 -2.88
CA ASN A 15 27.13 -4.34 -2.62
C ASN A 15 26.25 -3.16 -2.16
N LEU A 16 24.98 -3.16 -2.51
CA LEU A 16 24.00 -2.16 -2.07
C LEU A 16 23.58 -2.33 -0.60
N ALA A 17 23.84 -3.46 0.02
CA ALA A 17 23.33 -3.80 1.35
C ALA A 17 23.71 -2.81 2.44
N GLU A 18 24.87 -2.18 2.39
CA GLU A 18 25.28 -1.19 3.40
C GLU A 18 24.43 0.08 3.34
N GLN A 19 24.06 0.51 2.13
CA GLN A 19 23.15 1.62 1.91
C GLN A 19 21.74 1.26 2.42
N GLY A 20 21.24 0.11 2.03
CA GLY A 20 19.91 -0.36 2.46
C GLY A 20 19.80 -0.52 3.98
N LYS A 21 20.87 -0.99 4.65
CA LYS A 21 20.93 -1.04 6.12
C LYS A 21 20.70 0.33 6.75
N LYS A 22 21.38 1.37 6.24
CA LYS A 22 21.20 2.75 6.73
C LYS A 22 19.78 3.25 6.51
N GLN A 23 19.15 2.89 5.39
CA GLN A 23 17.75 3.23 5.11
C GLN A 23 16.79 2.57 6.10
N ILE A 24 16.98 1.29 6.40
CA ILE A 24 16.16 0.56 7.37
C ILE A 24 16.34 1.14 8.78
N GLU A 25 17.59 1.40 9.20
CA GLU A 25 17.88 2.03 10.48
C GLU A 25 17.28 3.44 10.59
N TRP A 26 17.26 4.18 9.48
CA TRP A 26 16.60 5.49 9.42
C TRP A 26 15.08 5.37 9.61
N ALA A 27 14.43 4.42 8.92
CA ALA A 27 13.00 4.18 9.07
C ALA A 27 12.63 3.84 10.52
N PHE A 28 13.40 3.00 11.20
CA PHE A 28 13.14 2.63 12.60
C PHE A 28 13.13 3.81 13.57
N LYS A 29 13.82 4.92 13.28
CA LYS A 29 13.79 6.12 14.14
C LYS A 29 12.38 6.73 14.26
N ASP A 30 11.58 6.58 13.20
CA ASP A 30 10.21 7.09 13.15
C ASP A 30 9.15 5.99 13.32
N MET A 31 9.58 4.78 13.75
CA MET A 31 8.69 3.64 14.00
C MET A 31 8.73 3.14 15.46
N PRO A 32 8.41 4.01 16.42
CA PRO A 32 8.51 3.70 17.85
C PRO A 32 7.51 2.63 18.31
N VAL A 33 6.30 2.58 17.74
CA VAL A 33 5.29 1.58 18.10
C VAL A 33 5.75 0.20 17.64
N LEU A 34 6.25 0.10 16.42
CA LEU A 34 6.79 -1.15 15.88
C LEU A 34 8.03 -1.61 16.66
N THR A 35 8.85 -0.67 17.12
CA THR A 35 10.01 -0.94 17.97
C THR A 35 9.59 -1.53 19.34
N GLU A 36 8.57 -1.00 19.98
CA GLU A 36 8.02 -1.55 21.21
C GLU A 36 7.47 -2.97 21.02
N ILE A 37 6.77 -3.22 19.91
CA ILE A 37 6.28 -4.55 19.55
C ILE A 37 7.47 -5.50 19.32
N LYS A 38 8.52 -5.06 18.63
CA LYS A 38 9.75 -5.84 18.41
C LYS A 38 10.37 -6.28 19.74
N ASN A 39 10.57 -5.33 20.67
CA ASN A 39 11.16 -5.61 21.99
C ASN A 39 10.35 -6.63 22.81
N ARG A 40 9.04 -6.64 22.64
CA ARG A 40 8.16 -7.65 23.25
C ARG A 40 8.29 -8.99 22.55
N PHE A 41 8.23 -9.02 21.22
CA PHE A 41 8.32 -10.24 20.42
C PHE A 41 9.66 -10.97 20.56
N GLU A 42 10.77 -10.26 20.72
CA GLU A 42 12.08 -10.85 21.01
C GLU A 42 12.09 -11.68 22.32
N LYS A 43 11.28 -11.28 23.30
CA LYS A 43 11.18 -11.98 24.58
C LYS A 43 10.17 -13.13 24.54
N GLU A 44 9.04 -12.91 23.88
CA GLU A 44 7.90 -13.82 23.89
C GLU A 44 7.97 -14.90 22.80
N LEU A 45 8.68 -14.63 21.70
CA LEU A 45 8.83 -15.48 20.52
C LEU A 45 7.49 -16.05 20.00
N PRO A 46 6.46 -15.21 19.76
CA PRO A 46 5.10 -15.67 19.46
C PRO A 46 4.99 -16.48 18.14
N PHE A 47 5.98 -16.37 17.27
CA PHE A 47 6.00 -17.03 15.96
C PHE A 47 7.06 -18.13 15.85
N LYS A 48 7.59 -18.60 16.98
CA LYS A 48 8.65 -19.62 16.99
C LYS A 48 8.22 -20.88 16.24
N GLY A 49 9.00 -21.23 15.23
CA GLY A 49 8.78 -22.42 14.41
C GLY A 49 7.72 -22.28 13.31
N LEU A 50 7.16 -21.08 13.14
CA LEU A 50 6.22 -20.78 12.05
C LEU A 50 6.95 -20.18 10.84
N LYS A 51 6.51 -20.57 9.64
CA LYS A 51 6.95 -20.02 8.38
C LYS A 51 6.04 -18.89 7.94
N LEU A 52 6.62 -17.75 7.62
CA LEU A 52 5.91 -16.56 7.17
C LEU A 52 6.32 -16.22 5.74
N SER A 53 5.36 -16.10 4.85
CA SER A 53 5.55 -15.51 3.52
C SER A 53 4.87 -14.14 3.46
N ALA A 54 5.64 -13.09 3.16
CA ALA A 54 5.13 -11.74 3.00
C ALA A 54 5.19 -11.34 1.51
N CYS A 55 4.06 -10.86 0.98
CA CYS A 55 3.94 -10.26 -0.34
C CYS A 55 3.54 -8.80 -0.17
N VAL A 56 4.52 -7.91 -0.06
CA VAL A 56 4.34 -6.48 0.25
C VAL A 56 5.37 -5.67 -0.54
N HIS A 57 5.12 -4.39 -0.78
CA HIS A 57 6.12 -3.51 -1.40
C HIS A 57 7.45 -3.56 -0.65
N VAL A 58 8.56 -3.78 -1.35
CA VAL A 58 9.89 -3.93 -0.72
C VAL A 58 10.50 -2.55 -0.47
N THR A 59 10.08 -1.94 0.63
CA THR A 59 10.58 -0.64 1.11
C THR A 59 11.32 -0.78 2.45
N LYS A 60 11.99 0.27 2.88
CA LYS A 60 12.68 0.32 4.18
C LYS A 60 11.72 0.09 5.36
N GLU A 61 10.47 0.52 5.24
CA GLU A 61 9.43 0.32 6.25
C GLU A 61 8.97 -1.14 6.30
N THR A 62 8.77 -1.77 5.15
CA THR A 62 8.47 -3.21 5.06
C THR A 62 9.61 -4.05 5.63
N ALA A 63 10.86 -3.63 5.37
CA ALA A 63 12.01 -4.30 5.97
C ALA A 63 11.95 -4.24 7.49
N ALA A 64 11.56 -3.11 8.08
CA ALA A 64 11.35 -3.00 9.52
C ALA A 64 10.31 -4.03 10.02
N LEU A 65 9.16 -4.16 9.36
CA LEU A 65 8.15 -5.18 9.69
C LEU A 65 8.75 -6.60 9.63
N CYS A 66 9.45 -6.95 8.54
CA CYS A 66 10.05 -8.29 8.38
C CYS A 66 11.04 -8.60 9.51
N THR A 67 11.84 -7.61 9.93
CA THR A 67 12.78 -7.79 11.07
C THR A 67 12.03 -8.01 12.38
N VAL A 68 10.87 -7.38 12.59
CA VAL A 68 10.03 -7.58 13.78
C VAL A 68 9.42 -8.98 13.79
N MET A 69 8.94 -9.46 12.64
CA MET A 69 8.41 -10.82 12.53
C MET A 69 9.50 -11.86 12.79
N LYS A 70 10.70 -11.67 12.26
CA LYS A 70 11.86 -12.52 12.55
C LYS A 70 12.28 -12.47 14.01
N ALA A 71 12.29 -11.29 14.63
CA ALA A 71 12.56 -11.13 16.05
C ALA A 71 11.56 -11.93 16.93
N GLY A 72 10.30 -12.02 16.48
CA GLY A 72 9.26 -12.88 17.07
C GLY A 72 9.43 -14.38 16.81
N GLY A 73 10.48 -14.79 16.12
CA GLY A 73 10.81 -16.20 15.85
C GLY A 73 10.28 -16.78 14.55
N ALA A 74 9.71 -15.97 13.67
CA ALA A 74 9.25 -16.43 12.35
C ALA A 74 10.42 -16.75 11.42
N ASP A 75 10.30 -17.85 10.67
CA ASP A 75 11.11 -18.11 9.48
C ASP A 75 10.43 -17.36 8.32
N ALA A 76 10.93 -16.14 8.05
CA ALA A 76 10.27 -15.19 7.16
C ALA A 76 10.97 -15.06 5.82
N ILE A 77 10.18 -14.94 4.75
CA ILE A 77 10.62 -14.53 3.43
C ILE A 77 9.77 -13.37 2.91
N LEU A 78 10.32 -12.60 1.97
CA LEU A 78 9.66 -11.46 1.37
C LEU A 78 9.66 -11.55 -0.15
N VAL A 79 8.50 -11.29 -0.77
CA VAL A 79 8.34 -11.05 -2.20
C VAL A 79 7.66 -9.69 -2.40
N ALA A 80 7.86 -9.06 -3.55
CA ALA A 80 7.19 -7.80 -3.85
C ALA A 80 5.71 -8.03 -4.18
N SER A 81 4.84 -7.07 -3.85
CA SER A 81 3.44 -7.02 -4.29
C SER A 81 3.24 -6.23 -5.60
N ASN A 82 4.32 -5.69 -6.15
CA ASN A 82 4.30 -4.99 -7.43
C ASN A 82 5.71 -5.03 -8.08
N PRO A 83 5.84 -5.29 -9.39
CA PRO A 83 7.13 -5.40 -10.07
C PRO A 83 8.01 -4.14 -10.02
N LEU A 84 7.43 -2.96 -9.78
CA LEU A 84 8.17 -1.69 -9.77
C LEU A 84 8.42 -1.10 -8.37
N SER A 85 7.95 -1.77 -7.31
CA SER A 85 7.99 -1.21 -5.95
C SER A 85 9.07 -1.82 -5.06
N THR A 86 10.19 -2.22 -5.63
CA THR A 86 11.33 -2.77 -4.90
C THR A 86 12.45 -1.75 -4.76
N GLN A 87 12.93 -1.55 -3.54
CA GLN A 87 14.19 -0.87 -3.22
C GLN A 87 15.28 -1.93 -3.12
N ASP A 88 16.13 -2.05 -4.15
CA ASP A 88 17.11 -3.13 -4.27
C ASP A 88 18.18 -3.10 -3.16
N ASP A 89 18.55 -1.92 -2.67
CA ASP A 89 19.45 -1.74 -1.54
C ASP A 89 18.84 -2.29 -0.23
N VAL A 90 17.56 -2.06 0.00
CA VAL A 90 16.80 -2.60 1.13
C VAL A 90 16.69 -4.12 1.05
N ALA A 91 16.38 -4.65 -0.14
CA ALA A 91 16.33 -6.09 -0.39
C ALA A 91 17.67 -6.76 -0.10
N ALA A 92 18.77 -6.17 -0.60
CA ALA A 92 20.13 -6.65 -0.35
C ALA A 92 20.50 -6.60 1.15
N ALA A 93 20.06 -5.57 1.87
CA ALA A 93 20.31 -5.43 3.31
C ALA A 93 19.61 -6.50 4.12
N LEU A 94 18.32 -6.78 3.83
CA LEU A 94 17.56 -7.85 4.50
C LEU A 94 18.24 -9.21 4.36
N VAL A 95 18.72 -9.54 3.16
CA VAL A 95 19.43 -10.79 2.90
C VAL A 95 20.75 -10.85 3.68
N LYS A 96 21.55 -9.79 3.62
CA LYS A 96 22.92 -9.78 4.19
C LYS A 96 22.95 -9.68 5.71
N TYR A 97 22.16 -8.79 6.30
CA TYR A 97 22.27 -8.44 7.71
C TYR A 97 21.21 -9.09 8.59
N TRP A 98 20.06 -9.43 8.02
CA TRP A 98 18.96 -10.07 8.77
C TRP A 98 18.70 -11.50 8.34
N GLU A 99 19.41 -12.01 7.32
CA GLU A 99 19.23 -13.37 6.79
C GLU A 99 17.74 -13.67 6.47
N ILE A 100 17.03 -12.67 5.93
CA ILE A 100 15.67 -12.80 5.42
C ILE A 100 15.76 -12.90 3.90
N PRO A 101 15.37 -14.03 3.29
CA PRO A 101 15.35 -14.17 1.83
C PRO A 101 14.35 -13.17 1.22
N VAL A 102 14.78 -12.47 0.16
CA VAL A 102 13.96 -11.54 -0.60
C VAL A 102 13.98 -11.94 -2.07
N PHE A 103 12.80 -12.19 -2.64
CA PHE A 103 12.61 -12.49 -4.05
C PHE A 103 11.88 -11.31 -4.70
N ALA A 104 12.62 -10.27 -5.03
CA ALA A 104 12.11 -9.05 -5.65
C ALA A 104 13.28 -8.28 -6.27
N ILE A 105 13.06 -7.66 -7.44
CA ILE A 105 14.02 -6.82 -8.15
C ILE A 105 13.25 -5.62 -8.71
N ALA A 106 13.80 -4.42 -8.58
CA ALA A 106 13.21 -3.22 -9.16
C ALA A 106 13.06 -3.36 -10.68
N GLY A 107 11.85 -3.15 -11.20
CA GLY A 107 11.59 -3.23 -12.64
C GLY A 107 11.53 -4.64 -13.20
N GLU A 108 11.30 -5.65 -12.40
CA GLU A 108 11.16 -7.03 -12.87
C GLU A 108 10.00 -7.23 -13.83
N SER A 109 10.12 -8.24 -14.70
CA SER A 109 9.04 -8.61 -15.63
C SER A 109 7.86 -9.27 -14.89
N VAL A 110 6.69 -9.28 -15.53
CA VAL A 110 5.50 -9.96 -15.00
C VAL A 110 5.76 -11.46 -14.79
N GLU A 111 6.56 -12.08 -15.66
CA GLU A 111 6.96 -13.49 -15.56
C GLU A 111 7.85 -13.71 -14.33
N THR A 112 8.82 -12.83 -14.10
CA THR A 112 9.71 -12.88 -12.92
C THR A 112 8.90 -12.66 -11.65
N TYR A 113 8.01 -11.68 -11.63
CA TYR A 113 7.11 -11.44 -10.52
C TYR A 113 6.28 -12.68 -10.14
N LYS A 114 5.67 -13.34 -11.13
CA LYS A 114 4.91 -14.57 -10.89
C LYS A 114 5.80 -15.71 -10.37
N ALA A 115 7.03 -15.82 -10.86
CA ALA A 115 7.99 -16.80 -10.34
C ALA A 115 8.35 -16.50 -8.87
N HIS A 116 8.45 -15.23 -8.48
CA HIS A 116 8.70 -14.86 -7.09
C HIS A 116 7.49 -15.17 -6.17
N ILE A 117 6.26 -15.02 -6.64
CA ILE A 117 5.07 -15.48 -5.90
C ILE A 117 5.14 -17.01 -5.68
N GLU A 118 5.56 -17.80 -6.69
CA GLU A 118 5.76 -19.24 -6.51
C GLU A 118 6.84 -19.54 -5.46
N GLU A 119 7.91 -18.75 -5.35
CA GLU A 119 8.90 -18.92 -4.27
C GLU A 119 8.29 -18.66 -2.89
N ALA A 120 7.38 -17.70 -2.77
CA ALA A 120 6.62 -17.47 -1.54
C ALA A 120 5.78 -18.70 -1.15
N LEU A 121 5.20 -19.40 -2.13
CA LEU A 121 4.44 -20.64 -1.92
C LEU A 121 5.38 -21.83 -1.62
N ASN A 122 6.51 -21.93 -2.31
CA ASN A 122 7.51 -22.98 -2.09
C ASN A 122 8.13 -22.92 -0.68
N HIS A 123 8.11 -21.76 -0.04
CA HIS A 123 8.45 -21.62 1.39
C HIS A 123 7.52 -22.44 2.28
N ASN A 124 6.33 -22.78 1.77
CA ASN A 124 5.32 -23.56 2.49
C ASN A 124 4.88 -22.86 3.79
N PRO A 125 4.27 -21.66 3.69
CA PRO A 125 3.96 -20.81 4.84
C PRO A 125 2.90 -21.41 5.77
N ASP A 126 3.00 -21.07 7.06
CA ASP A 126 1.96 -21.25 8.07
C ASP A 126 1.11 -19.98 8.23
N ILE A 127 1.71 -18.81 7.96
CA ILE A 127 1.08 -17.48 8.06
C ILE A 127 1.49 -16.62 6.87
N ILE A 128 0.60 -15.71 6.47
CA ILE A 128 0.79 -14.88 5.29
C ILE A 128 0.53 -13.41 5.66
N ILE A 129 1.41 -12.52 5.17
CA ILE A 129 1.15 -11.08 5.06
C ILE A 129 1.00 -10.77 3.59
N ASP A 130 -0.13 -10.23 3.17
CA ASP A 130 -0.42 -9.94 1.76
C ASP A 130 -0.81 -8.47 1.58
N ASP A 131 -0.51 -7.93 0.40
CA ASP A 131 -0.87 -6.58 -0.02
C ASP A 131 -1.40 -6.63 -1.45
N GLY A 132 -2.70 -6.81 -1.57
CA GLY A 132 -3.42 -7.04 -2.82
C GLY A 132 -3.94 -8.47 -2.98
N CYS A 133 -3.73 -9.34 -2.00
CA CYS A 133 -4.26 -10.71 -1.98
C CYS A 133 -3.67 -11.63 -3.07
N ASP A 134 -2.39 -11.42 -3.48
CA ASP A 134 -1.82 -12.20 -4.59
C ASP A 134 -1.37 -13.60 -4.15
N ILE A 135 -0.73 -13.76 -2.98
CA ILE A 135 -0.43 -15.08 -2.42
C ILE A 135 -1.72 -15.82 -2.11
N VAL A 136 -2.65 -15.17 -1.41
CA VAL A 136 -3.92 -15.80 -1.00
C VAL A 136 -4.73 -16.23 -2.21
N SER A 137 -4.87 -15.36 -3.24
CA SER A 137 -5.59 -15.70 -4.47
C SER A 137 -4.93 -16.86 -5.21
N THR A 138 -3.59 -16.89 -5.27
CA THR A 138 -2.85 -17.98 -5.95
C THR A 138 -3.06 -19.32 -5.22
N ILE A 139 -3.04 -19.33 -3.89
CA ILE A 139 -3.35 -20.53 -3.11
C ILE A 139 -4.77 -21.03 -3.43
N HIS A 140 -5.76 -20.15 -3.38
CA HIS A 140 -7.15 -20.56 -3.62
C HIS A 140 -7.41 -21.07 -5.04
N ALA A 141 -6.71 -20.49 -6.03
CA ALA A 141 -6.90 -20.84 -7.44
C ALA A 141 -6.04 -22.01 -7.92
N GLN A 142 -4.80 -22.14 -7.44
CA GLN A 142 -3.79 -23.03 -8.02
C GLN A 142 -3.22 -24.06 -7.05
N ARG A 143 -3.23 -23.78 -5.73
CA ARG A 143 -2.61 -24.62 -4.68
C ARG A 143 -3.55 -24.85 -3.49
N PRO A 144 -4.83 -25.23 -3.73
CA PRO A 144 -5.84 -25.33 -2.67
C PRO A 144 -5.49 -26.31 -1.54
N GLU A 145 -4.62 -27.25 -1.78
CA GLU A 145 -4.11 -28.19 -0.79
C GLU A 145 -3.27 -27.52 0.30
N MET A 146 -2.63 -26.40 -0.01
CA MET A 146 -1.83 -25.65 0.97
C MET A 146 -2.69 -24.99 2.05
N ALA A 147 -3.96 -24.71 1.74
CA ALA A 147 -4.85 -23.95 2.63
C ALA A 147 -5.08 -24.64 3.98
N GLU A 148 -5.04 -25.98 4.03
CA GLU A 148 -5.26 -26.75 5.27
C GLU A 148 -4.21 -26.46 6.36
N LYS A 149 -3.00 -26.12 5.95
CA LYS A 149 -1.88 -25.81 6.85
C LYS A 149 -1.92 -24.37 7.36
N ILE A 150 -2.48 -23.45 6.56
CA ILE A 150 -2.39 -22.00 6.83
C ILE A 150 -3.24 -21.63 8.04
N ILE A 151 -2.62 -21.00 9.02
CA ILE A 151 -3.28 -20.48 10.23
C ILE A 151 -4.15 -19.28 9.88
N GLY A 152 -3.68 -18.43 8.94
CA GLY A 152 -4.38 -17.27 8.45
C GLY A 152 -3.49 -16.29 7.71
N SER A 153 -4.12 -15.24 7.19
CA SER A 153 -3.45 -14.14 6.49
C SER A 153 -3.86 -12.78 7.03
N THR A 154 -3.00 -11.78 6.84
CA THR A 154 -3.35 -10.36 7.02
C THR A 154 -3.31 -9.67 5.66
N GLU A 155 -4.17 -8.66 5.47
CA GLU A 155 -4.29 -7.92 4.20
C GLU A 155 -4.14 -6.42 4.43
N GLU A 156 -3.19 -5.82 3.69
CA GLU A 156 -2.78 -4.42 3.83
C GLU A 156 -3.72 -3.44 3.11
N THR A 157 -4.29 -3.83 1.96
CA THR A 157 -4.89 -2.86 1.05
C THR A 157 -6.38 -3.10 0.76
N THR A 158 -7.08 -2.03 0.39
CA THR A 158 -8.51 -2.08 0.03
C THR A 158 -8.81 -3.09 -1.07
N THR A 159 -7.94 -3.18 -2.08
CA THR A 159 -8.14 -4.12 -3.20
C THR A 159 -8.10 -5.57 -2.74
N GLY A 160 -7.16 -5.92 -1.85
CA GLY A 160 -7.09 -7.25 -1.28
C GLY A 160 -8.29 -7.56 -0.38
N ILE A 161 -8.75 -6.59 0.42
CA ILE A 161 -10.00 -6.73 1.20
C ILE A 161 -11.19 -7.08 0.32
N ILE A 162 -11.36 -6.39 -0.84
CA ILE A 162 -12.45 -6.68 -1.79
C ILE A 162 -12.34 -8.11 -2.33
N ARG A 163 -11.14 -8.58 -2.66
CA ARG A 163 -10.89 -9.95 -3.12
C ARG A 163 -11.21 -10.99 -2.04
N LEU A 164 -10.75 -10.77 -0.81
CA LEU A 164 -11.05 -11.63 0.34
C LEU A 164 -12.54 -11.70 0.63
N GLN A 165 -13.23 -10.55 0.62
CA GLN A 165 -14.68 -10.49 0.80
C GLN A 165 -15.44 -11.24 -0.32
N ALA A 166 -14.94 -11.16 -1.55
CA ALA A 166 -15.52 -11.92 -2.65
C ALA A 166 -15.34 -13.44 -2.47
N LEU A 167 -14.18 -13.89 -1.97
CA LEU A 167 -13.95 -15.30 -1.62
C LEU A 167 -14.86 -15.76 -0.48
N GLU A 168 -15.01 -14.95 0.57
CA GLU A 168 -15.90 -15.24 1.69
C GLU A 168 -17.35 -15.33 1.24
N ASN A 169 -17.85 -14.33 0.52
CA ASN A 169 -19.24 -14.30 0.03
C ASN A 169 -19.60 -15.50 -0.87
N GLN A 170 -18.60 -16.07 -1.57
CA GLN A 170 -18.74 -17.29 -2.36
C GLN A 170 -18.56 -18.56 -1.55
N GLY A 171 -18.30 -18.49 -0.25
CA GLY A 171 -17.98 -19.64 0.60
C GLY A 171 -16.70 -20.36 0.20
N LYS A 172 -15.76 -19.65 -0.45
CA LYS A 172 -14.50 -20.20 -0.98
C LYS A 172 -13.28 -19.88 -0.12
N LEU A 173 -13.37 -18.93 0.81
CA LEU A 173 -12.25 -18.60 1.70
C LEU A 173 -11.94 -19.81 2.59
N LYS A 174 -10.69 -20.30 2.54
CA LYS A 174 -10.29 -21.59 3.13
C LYS A 174 -9.56 -21.47 4.47
N PHE A 175 -9.21 -20.28 4.88
CA PHE A 175 -8.58 -19.97 6.18
C PHE A 175 -8.97 -18.58 6.65
N PRO A 176 -8.83 -18.26 7.95
CA PRO A 176 -9.13 -16.92 8.47
C PRO A 176 -8.24 -15.85 7.85
N ALA A 177 -8.81 -14.70 7.55
CA ALA A 177 -8.07 -13.52 7.10
C ALA A 177 -8.38 -12.32 8.00
N VAL A 178 -7.39 -11.46 8.26
CA VAL A 178 -7.57 -10.20 8.99
C VAL A 178 -7.34 -9.04 8.03
N GLY A 179 -8.36 -8.21 7.87
CA GLY A 179 -8.29 -6.99 7.08
C GLY A 179 -7.62 -5.86 7.87
N VAL A 180 -6.32 -5.73 7.81
CA VAL A 180 -5.57 -4.65 8.47
C VAL A 180 -6.04 -3.29 7.97
N ASN A 181 -6.36 -3.18 6.68
CA ASN A 181 -6.87 -1.93 6.11
C ASN A 181 -8.20 -1.44 6.72
N THR A 182 -8.92 -2.30 7.44
CA THR A 182 -10.16 -1.91 8.12
C THR A 182 -9.93 -1.31 9.51
N SER A 183 -8.72 -1.45 10.08
CA SER A 183 -8.34 -0.87 11.37
C SER A 183 -8.29 0.66 11.29
N LEU A 184 -8.78 1.34 12.34
CA LEU A 184 -8.82 2.81 12.40
C LEU A 184 -7.41 3.41 12.39
N THR A 185 -6.49 2.83 13.14
CA THR A 185 -5.08 3.27 13.19
C THR A 185 -4.32 2.98 11.89
N LYS A 186 -4.90 2.21 10.97
CA LYS A 186 -4.36 2.02 9.62
C LYS A 186 -4.94 3.05 8.66
N HIS A 187 -6.20 2.94 8.27
CA HIS A 187 -6.72 3.69 7.12
C HIS A 187 -6.89 5.20 7.36
N LEU A 188 -7.17 5.63 8.61
CA LEU A 188 -7.27 7.06 8.93
C LEU A 188 -5.92 7.80 8.75
N TYR A 189 -4.80 7.10 8.86
CA TYR A 189 -3.45 7.67 8.80
C TYR A 189 -2.72 7.31 7.53
N ASP A 190 -2.55 6.01 7.25
CA ASP A 190 -1.85 5.48 6.09
C ASP A 190 -2.55 5.91 4.79
N ASN A 191 -3.79 5.49 4.58
CA ASN A 191 -4.50 5.79 3.34
C ASN A 191 -4.71 7.30 3.16
N ARG A 192 -5.03 8.03 4.24
CA ARG A 192 -5.30 9.47 4.15
C ARG A 192 -4.02 10.31 4.08
N TYR A 193 -3.17 10.23 5.09
CA TYR A 193 -2.00 11.11 5.20
C TYR A 193 -0.79 10.54 4.46
N GLY A 194 -0.59 9.23 4.49
CA GLY A 194 0.49 8.56 3.77
C GLY A 194 0.33 8.73 2.26
N THR A 195 -0.81 8.31 1.70
CA THR A 195 -1.07 8.42 0.26
C THR A 195 -1.14 9.88 -0.19
N GLY A 196 -1.80 10.75 0.61
CA GLY A 196 -1.92 12.17 0.28
C GLY A 196 -0.56 12.86 0.14
N GLN A 197 0.39 12.56 1.04
CA GLN A 197 1.73 13.12 0.96
C GLN A 197 2.56 12.46 -0.15
N SER A 198 2.63 11.14 -0.16
CA SER A 198 3.54 10.42 -1.05
C SER A 198 3.16 10.54 -2.53
N SER A 199 1.86 10.64 -2.86
CA SER A 199 1.42 10.83 -4.24
C SER A 199 1.84 12.19 -4.80
N LEU A 200 1.66 13.27 -4.01
CA LEU A 200 2.13 14.59 -4.40
C LEU A 200 3.67 14.66 -4.44
N ASP A 201 4.37 13.98 -3.52
CA ASP A 201 5.83 13.85 -3.55
C ASP A 201 6.29 13.20 -4.85
N GLY A 202 5.63 12.10 -5.28
CA GLY A 202 5.93 11.44 -6.55
C GLY A 202 5.72 12.33 -7.77
N ILE A 203 4.63 13.10 -7.81
CA ILE A 203 4.39 14.08 -8.88
C ILE A 203 5.46 15.17 -8.90
N LEU A 204 5.82 15.71 -7.72
CA LEU A 204 6.83 16.75 -7.61
C LEU A 204 8.23 16.28 -8.01
N ARG A 205 8.65 15.12 -7.52
CA ARG A 205 9.97 14.54 -7.88
C ARG A 205 10.03 14.16 -9.36
N GLY A 206 8.97 13.54 -9.87
CA GLY A 206 8.91 13.09 -11.27
C GLY A 206 8.93 14.23 -12.27
N ALA A 207 8.15 15.30 -12.06
CA ALA A 207 8.01 16.38 -13.04
C ALA A 207 8.63 17.73 -12.61
N ASN A 208 8.86 17.95 -11.31
CA ASN A 208 9.32 19.24 -10.76
C ASN A 208 8.43 20.43 -11.20
N ILE A 209 7.11 20.28 -11.06
CA ILE A 209 6.12 21.28 -11.47
C ILE A 209 5.58 22.04 -10.26
N LEU A 210 5.16 23.29 -10.49
CA LEU A 210 4.45 24.09 -9.49
C LEU A 210 2.99 23.62 -9.41
N ILE A 211 2.53 23.26 -8.22
CA ILE A 211 1.14 22.84 -7.97
C ILE A 211 0.21 24.05 -7.79
N ALA A 212 0.72 25.14 -7.16
CA ALA A 212 -0.08 26.33 -6.92
C ALA A 212 -0.66 26.91 -8.21
N GLY A 213 -1.96 27.22 -8.19
CA GLY A 213 -2.72 27.72 -9.32
C GLY A 213 -3.13 26.66 -10.35
N LYS A 214 -2.63 25.42 -10.27
CA LYS A 214 -3.05 24.33 -11.15
C LYS A 214 -4.42 23.79 -10.74
N THR A 215 -5.15 23.28 -11.72
CA THR A 215 -6.36 22.49 -11.48
C THR A 215 -5.98 21.03 -11.34
N VAL A 216 -6.13 20.50 -10.14
CA VAL A 216 -5.85 19.08 -9.81
C VAL A 216 -7.15 18.30 -9.72
N VAL A 217 -7.33 17.32 -10.59
CA VAL A 217 -8.49 16.44 -10.62
C VAL A 217 -8.16 15.16 -9.84
N ILE A 218 -8.91 14.91 -8.78
CA ILE A 218 -8.81 13.69 -7.97
C ILE A 218 -9.98 12.78 -8.31
N SER A 219 -9.70 11.64 -8.93
CA SER A 219 -10.72 10.64 -9.26
C SER A 219 -10.78 9.58 -8.15
N GLY A 220 -11.86 9.63 -7.37
CA GLY A 220 -12.09 8.84 -6.16
C GLY A 220 -11.97 9.69 -4.88
N TYR A 221 -12.94 9.52 -3.95
CA TYR A 221 -12.96 10.25 -2.68
C TYR A 221 -13.10 9.32 -1.47
N GLY A 222 -12.43 8.16 -1.55
CA GLY A 222 -12.13 7.30 -0.41
C GLY A 222 -11.08 7.94 0.51
N TRP A 223 -10.55 7.21 1.46
CA TRP A 223 -9.55 7.75 2.40
C TRP A 223 -8.31 8.31 1.69
N CYS A 224 -7.82 7.63 0.68
CA CYS A 224 -6.69 8.10 -0.12
C CYS A 224 -7.03 9.39 -0.90
N GLY A 225 -8.17 9.41 -1.58
CA GLY A 225 -8.61 10.59 -2.35
C GLY A 225 -8.81 11.83 -1.50
N ARG A 226 -9.38 11.68 -0.29
CA ARG A 226 -9.48 12.77 0.71
C ARG A 226 -8.10 13.33 1.07
N GLY A 227 -7.14 12.46 1.30
CA GLY A 227 -5.77 12.85 1.62
C GLY A 227 -5.10 13.61 0.47
N CYS A 228 -5.25 13.12 -0.75
CA CYS A 228 -4.69 13.76 -1.95
C CYS A 228 -5.35 15.11 -2.23
N ALA A 229 -6.68 15.22 -2.12
CA ALA A 229 -7.42 16.45 -2.29
C ALA A 229 -6.99 17.51 -1.26
N LEU A 230 -6.89 17.12 0.02
CA LEU A 230 -6.42 17.97 1.11
C LEU A 230 -5.01 18.50 0.83
N ARG A 231 -4.08 17.64 0.44
CA ARG A 231 -2.69 18.04 0.17
C ARG A 231 -2.57 18.93 -1.06
N ALA A 232 -3.26 18.60 -2.15
CA ALA A 232 -3.26 19.43 -3.34
C ALA A 232 -3.82 20.84 -3.03
N LYS A 233 -4.94 20.96 -2.30
CA LYS A 233 -5.51 22.21 -1.85
C LYS A 233 -4.53 23.02 -0.96
N ALA A 234 -3.87 22.35 -0.02
CA ALA A 234 -2.88 22.96 0.86
C ALA A 234 -1.65 23.50 0.10
N MET A 235 -1.34 22.93 -1.07
CA MET A 235 -0.28 23.41 -1.96
C MET A 235 -0.76 24.48 -2.95
N GLY A 236 -1.98 24.99 -2.79
CA GLY A 236 -2.54 26.08 -3.59
C GLY A 236 -3.21 25.66 -4.90
N ALA A 237 -3.54 24.37 -5.05
CA ALA A 237 -4.28 23.89 -6.21
C ALA A 237 -5.77 24.27 -6.15
N ASN A 238 -6.38 24.40 -7.34
CA ASN A 238 -7.82 24.34 -7.52
C ASN A 238 -8.21 22.86 -7.67
N VAL A 239 -8.87 22.29 -6.65
CA VAL A 239 -9.17 20.85 -6.63
C VAL A 239 -10.57 20.58 -7.18
N ILE A 240 -10.65 19.60 -8.09
CA ILE A 240 -11.88 18.99 -8.58
C ILE A 240 -11.88 17.54 -8.12
N VAL A 241 -13.01 17.07 -7.59
CA VAL A 241 -13.23 15.67 -7.21
C VAL A 241 -14.20 15.03 -8.19
N CYS A 242 -13.83 13.85 -8.69
CA CYS A 242 -14.72 12.98 -9.47
C CYS A 242 -15.03 11.73 -8.63
N GLU A 243 -16.30 11.49 -8.37
CA GLU A 243 -16.75 10.39 -7.49
C GLU A 243 -18.09 9.84 -7.99
N VAL A 244 -18.31 8.52 -7.82
CA VAL A 244 -19.55 7.83 -8.21
C VAL A 244 -20.49 7.57 -7.02
N ASP A 245 -19.94 7.53 -5.81
CA ASP A 245 -20.69 7.37 -4.56
C ASP A 245 -21.25 8.73 -4.14
N PRO A 246 -22.60 8.89 -4.11
CA PRO A 246 -23.22 10.17 -3.79
C PRO A 246 -22.92 10.65 -2.37
N LEU A 247 -22.66 9.77 -1.40
CA LEU A 247 -22.31 10.17 -0.04
C LEU A 247 -20.91 10.79 0.00
N LYS A 248 -19.94 10.16 -0.67
CA LYS A 248 -18.58 10.70 -0.76
C LYS A 248 -18.50 11.96 -1.61
N ALA A 249 -19.29 12.03 -2.70
CA ALA A 249 -19.39 13.23 -3.53
C ALA A 249 -19.97 14.40 -2.73
N LEU A 250 -21.01 14.16 -1.93
CA LEU A 250 -21.59 15.18 -1.04
C LEU A 250 -20.58 15.64 0.03
N GLU A 251 -19.84 14.71 0.63
CA GLU A 251 -18.79 15.04 1.59
C GLU A 251 -17.73 15.94 0.96
N ALA A 252 -17.24 15.59 -0.24
CA ALA A 252 -16.27 16.42 -0.96
C ALA A 252 -16.81 17.84 -1.22
N ALA A 253 -18.09 17.96 -1.60
CA ALA A 253 -18.73 19.26 -1.80
C ALA A 253 -18.83 20.07 -0.51
N MET A 254 -19.17 19.43 0.62
CA MET A 254 -19.22 20.09 1.94
C MET A 254 -17.84 20.51 2.46
N GLU A 255 -16.77 19.82 2.08
CA GLU A 255 -15.38 20.22 2.35
C GLU A 255 -14.88 21.34 1.41
N GLY A 256 -15.76 21.83 0.51
CA GLY A 256 -15.50 22.99 -0.36
C GLY A 256 -14.69 22.62 -1.61
N TYR A 257 -14.79 21.40 -2.10
CA TYR A 257 -14.27 21.02 -3.41
C TYR A 257 -15.35 21.16 -4.48
N ARG A 258 -14.92 21.43 -5.70
CA ARG A 258 -15.77 21.28 -6.88
C ARG A 258 -15.94 19.80 -7.17
N VAL A 259 -17.18 19.36 -7.42
CA VAL A 259 -17.47 17.97 -7.75
C VAL A 259 -18.15 17.93 -9.10
N MET A 260 -17.64 17.08 -10.02
CA MET A 260 -18.21 16.92 -11.36
C MET A 260 -17.79 15.59 -12.00
N PRO A 261 -18.48 15.14 -13.06
CA PRO A 261 -18.06 13.97 -13.84
C PRO A 261 -16.69 14.16 -14.47
N ILE A 262 -15.92 13.06 -14.61
CA ILE A 262 -14.59 13.09 -15.21
C ILE A 262 -14.58 13.67 -16.63
N ALA A 263 -15.64 13.48 -17.43
CA ALA A 263 -15.75 14.02 -18.77
C ALA A 263 -15.81 15.57 -18.82
N GLU A 264 -16.30 16.20 -17.75
CA GLU A 264 -16.27 17.67 -17.60
C GLU A 264 -14.92 18.10 -17.04
N ALA A 265 -14.44 17.44 -15.99
CA ALA A 265 -13.15 17.73 -15.36
C ALA A 265 -11.97 17.59 -16.34
N ALA A 266 -12.05 16.68 -17.31
CA ALA A 266 -11.03 16.48 -18.34
C ALA A 266 -10.70 17.78 -19.10
N LYS A 267 -11.67 18.64 -19.34
CA LYS A 267 -11.49 19.90 -20.07
C LYS A 267 -10.81 21.00 -19.24
N GLU A 268 -10.83 20.87 -17.92
CA GLU A 268 -10.35 21.88 -17.00
C GLU A 268 -9.05 21.49 -16.26
N GLY A 269 -8.77 20.20 -16.13
CA GLY A 269 -7.66 19.68 -15.36
C GLY A 269 -6.29 19.96 -15.98
N ASP A 270 -5.31 20.25 -15.14
CA ASP A 270 -3.89 20.30 -15.47
C ASP A 270 -3.16 19.05 -15.01
N ILE A 271 -3.61 18.48 -13.88
CA ILE A 271 -3.05 17.26 -13.28
C ILE A 271 -4.21 16.35 -12.89
N PHE A 272 -4.16 15.10 -13.30
CA PHE A 272 -5.15 14.08 -12.99
C PHE A 272 -4.50 13.01 -12.10
N LEU A 273 -5.11 12.70 -10.97
CA LEU A 273 -4.68 11.67 -10.05
C LEU A 273 -5.83 10.69 -9.82
N THR A 274 -5.70 9.47 -10.35
CA THR A 274 -6.66 8.38 -10.15
C THR A 274 -6.34 7.62 -8.87
N ILE A 275 -7.39 7.20 -8.14
CA ILE A 275 -7.23 6.58 -6.82
C ILE A 275 -8.48 5.79 -6.39
N THR A 276 -9.07 5.07 -7.34
CA THR A 276 -10.35 4.38 -7.15
C THR A 276 -10.22 2.87 -6.96
N GLY A 277 -9.22 2.26 -7.59
CA GLY A 277 -9.10 0.82 -7.78
C GLY A 277 -9.91 0.28 -8.97
N ASP A 278 -10.67 1.14 -9.67
CA ASP A 278 -11.50 0.75 -10.83
C ASP A 278 -10.73 0.81 -12.14
N LYS A 279 -11.24 0.11 -13.14
CA LYS A 279 -10.64 0.05 -14.47
C LYS A 279 -11.10 1.22 -15.34
N HIS A 280 -10.14 1.85 -16.09
CA HIS A 280 -10.40 2.87 -17.10
C HIS A 280 -11.18 4.09 -16.57
N VAL A 281 -10.88 4.51 -15.35
CA VAL A 281 -11.44 5.73 -14.73
C VAL A 281 -11.12 6.95 -15.58
N VAL A 282 -9.89 7.03 -16.06
CA VAL A 282 -9.46 7.96 -17.11
C VAL A 282 -9.26 7.17 -18.39
N ASP A 283 -10.26 7.22 -19.26
CA ASP A 283 -10.26 6.53 -20.54
C ASP A 283 -9.78 7.46 -21.68
N VAL A 284 -9.41 6.90 -22.83
CA VAL A 284 -8.90 7.62 -24.00
C VAL A 284 -9.80 8.78 -24.41
N LYS A 285 -11.13 8.59 -24.40
CA LYS A 285 -12.10 9.67 -24.72
C LYS A 285 -11.93 10.90 -23.82
N HIS A 286 -11.54 10.71 -22.55
CA HIS A 286 -11.27 11.80 -21.62
C HIS A 286 -9.93 12.45 -21.92
N ILE A 287 -8.90 11.64 -22.20
CA ILE A 287 -7.53 12.12 -22.50
C ILE A 287 -7.49 13.00 -23.74
N LEU A 288 -8.24 12.65 -24.78
CA LEU A 288 -8.32 13.43 -26.03
C LEU A 288 -8.92 14.84 -25.81
N GLU A 289 -9.79 15.02 -24.81
CA GLU A 289 -10.39 16.30 -24.43
C GLU A 289 -9.52 17.15 -23.49
N MET A 290 -8.46 16.56 -22.88
CA MET A 290 -7.59 17.27 -21.94
C MET A 290 -6.86 18.44 -22.59
N LYS A 291 -6.38 19.34 -21.74
CA LYS A 291 -5.49 20.42 -22.15
C LYS A 291 -4.18 19.85 -22.70
N ASP A 292 -3.58 20.57 -23.63
CA ASP A 292 -2.19 20.33 -24.02
C ASP A 292 -1.28 20.46 -22.80
N GLY A 293 -0.40 19.49 -22.62
CA GLY A 293 0.51 19.45 -21.47
C GLY A 293 -0.11 18.91 -20.16
N ALA A 294 -1.28 18.27 -20.19
CA ALA A 294 -1.89 17.68 -18.99
C ALA A 294 -1.06 16.51 -18.46
N PHE A 295 -1.02 16.37 -17.13
CA PHE A 295 -0.30 15.30 -16.42
C PHE A 295 -1.27 14.25 -15.90
N LEU A 296 -0.91 12.97 -16.08
CA LEU A 296 -1.67 11.81 -15.66
C LEU A 296 -0.86 11.00 -14.67
N ALA A 297 -1.36 10.86 -13.45
CA ALA A 297 -0.77 10.09 -12.37
C ALA A 297 -1.79 9.11 -11.78
N ASN A 298 -1.32 7.97 -11.32
CA ASN A 298 -2.13 6.98 -10.62
C ASN A 298 -1.54 6.72 -9.23
N ALA A 299 -2.39 6.68 -8.22
CA ALA A 299 -2.08 6.24 -6.87
C ALA A 299 -3.01 5.10 -6.41
N GLY A 300 -3.81 4.54 -7.31
CA GLY A 300 -4.53 3.30 -7.08
C GLY A 300 -3.63 2.08 -7.26
N HIS A 301 -4.01 0.96 -6.66
CA HIS A 301 -3.15 -0.22 -6.56
C HIS A 301 -2.71 -0.80 -7.92
N PHE A 302 -3.57 -0.74 -8.93
CA PHE A 302 -3.30 -1.28 -10.26
C PHE A 302 -3.11 -0.18 -11.32
N ASP A 303 -2.38 -0.51 -12.38
CA ASP A 303 -2.02 0.37 -13.49
C ASP A 303 -3.15 0.56 -14.53
N TRP A 304 -4.31 -0.02 -14.34
CA TRP A 304 -5.42 0.03 -15.28
C TRP A 304 -6.43 1.17 -15.06
N GLU A 305 -6.26 2.02 -14.03
CA GLU A 305 -7.15 3.16 -13.81
C GLU A 305 -7.05 4.19 -14.94
N ILE A 306 -5.84 4.38 -15.48
CA ILE A 306 -5.59 5.18 -16.68
C ILE A 306 -5.44 4.23 -17.86
N ASN A 307 -6.25 4.40 -18.89
CA ASN A 307 -6.20 3.54 -20.08
C ASN A 307 -5.01 3.88 -20.99
N VAL A 308 -3.80 3.66 -20.50
CA VAL A 308 -2.54 3.88 -21.24
C VAL A 308 -2.41 2.89 -22.40
N GLY A 309 -2.97 1.68 -22.27
CA GLY A 309 -2.90 0.64 -23.29
C GLY A 309 -3.53 1.08 -24.61
N ASP A 310 -4.78 1.50 -24.58
CA ASP A 310 -5.51 1.95 -25.78
C ASP A 310 -5.05 3.34 -26.23
N LEU A 311 -4.50 4.17 -25.35
CA LEU A 311 -3.97 5.50 -25.69
C LEU A 311 -2.88 5.42 -26.76
N LYS A 312 -2.10 4.34 -26.80
CA LYS A 312 -1.05 4.12 -27.81
C LYS A 312 -1.56 4.16 -29.23
N ALA A 313 -2.81 3.72 -29.47
CA ALA A 313 -3.43 3.78 -30.81
C ALA A 313 -3.75 5.23 -31.27
N TYR A 314 -3.80 6.18 -30.33
CA TYR A 314 -4.07 7.61 -30.60
C TYR A 314 -2.82 8.47 -30.47
N THR A 315 -1.64 7.84 -30.38
CA THR A 315 -0.35 8.50 -30.14
C THR A 315 0.57 8.33 -31.35
N THR A 316 1.20 9.41 -31.77
CA THR A 316 2.18 9.41 -32.88
C THR A 316 3.59 9.09 -32.39
N GLU A 317 3.92 9.48 -31.18
CA GLU A 317 5.25 9.33 -30.57
C GLU A 317 5.15 9.25 -29.06
N ILE A 318 5.99 8.40 -28.43
CA ILE A 318 6.13 8.29 -26.97
C ILE A 318 7.59 8.51 -26.64
N ASN A 319 7.86 9.50 -25.76
CA ASN A 319 9.21 9.87 -25.36
C ASN A 319 9.35 9.87 -23.84
N GLU A 320 10.35 9.20 -23.30
CA GLU A 320 10.72 9.40 -21.91
C GLU A 320 11.41 10.76 -21.75
N ILE A 321 10.73 11.71 -21.09
CA ILE A 321 11.23 13.08 -20.89
C ILE A 321 12.08 13.18 -19.63
N ARG A 322 11.73 12.43 -18.60
CA ARG A 322 12.45 12.29 -17.34
C ARG A 322 12.29 10.85 -16.85
N PRO A 323 13.12 10.35 -15.93
CA PRO A 323 12.91 9.03 -15.36
C PRO A 323 11.48 8.84 -14.86
N ASN A 324 10.80 7.82 -15.36
CA ASN A 324 9.40 7.50 -15.04
C ASN A 324 8.36 8.58 -15.45
N LEU A 325 8.66 9.46 -16.39
CA LEU A 325 7.72 10.42 -16.97
C LEU A 325 7.80 10.38 -18.49
N GLU A 326 6.74 9.91 -19.12
CA GLU A 326 6.62 9.77 -20.57
C GLU A 326 5.70 10.84 -21.16
N GLU A 327 6.11 11.45 -22.27
CA GLU A 327 5.28 12.27 -23.14
C GLU A 327 4.60 11.40 -24.19
N TYR A 328 3.29 11.51 -24.32
CA TYR A 328 2.48 10.93 -25.37
C TYR A 328 2.01 12.03 -26.32
N LYS A 329 2.60 12.11 -27.52
CA LYS A 329 2.16 13.04 -28.57
C LYS A 329 0.93 12.49 -29.28
N LEU A 330 -0.20 13.13 -29.08
CA LEU A 330 -1.49 12.64 -29.58
C LEU A 330 -1.69 13.02 -31.05
N ASN A 331 -2.51 12.22 -31.77
CA ASN A 331 -2.87 12.45 -33.18
C ASN A 331 -3.60 13.77 -33.40
N ASN A 332 -4.18 14.39 -32.36
CA ASN A 332 -4.84 15.69 -32.43
C ASN A 332 -3.90 16.90 -32.23
N GLY A 333 -2.59 16.65 -32.16
CA GLY A 333 -1.55 17.66 -32.00
C GLY A 333 -1.26 18.13 -30.58
N LYS A 334 -1.94 17.57 -29.57
CA LYS A 334 -1.66 17.82 -28.14
C LYS A 334 -0.67 16.79 -27.60
N SER A 335 -0.02 17.11 -26.50
CA SER A 335 0.77 16.16 -25.70
C SER A 335 0.13 15.98 -24.33
N VAL A 336 0.23 14.78 -23.78
CA VAL A 336 -0.03 14.49 -22.35
C VAL A 336 1.15 13.78 -21.73
N TYR A 337 1.34 13.97 -20.44
CA TYR A 337 2.46 13.37 -19.70
C TYR A 337 1.93 12.29 -18.74
N VAL A 338 2.49 11.09 -18.82
CA VAL A 338 2.06 9.95 -18.00
C VAL A 338 3.18 9.57 -17.03
N PHE A 339 2.88 9.62 -15.73
CA PHE A 339 3.79 9.16 -14.70
C PHE A 339 3.79 7.63 -14.62
N ALA A 340 4.98 7.05 -14.49
CA ALA A 340 5.20 5.64 -14.17
C ALA A 340 4.38 4.67 -15.05
N GLN A 341 4.10 5.05 -16.28
CA GLN A 341 3.26 4.26 -17.23
C GLN A 341 1.85 3.94 -16.67
N GLY A 342 1.30 4.80 -15.82
CA GLY A 342 0.02 4.59 -15.14
C GLY A 342 0.09 3.80 -13.84
N ARG A 343 1.30 3.44 -13.37
CA ARG A 343 1.52 2.71 -12.11
C ARG A 343 1.58 3.66 -10.93
N LEU A 344 1.72 3.10 -9.71
CA LEU A 344 1.76 3.84 -8.44
C LEU A 344 2.83 4.95 -8.43
N VAL A 345 2.41 6.20 -8.62
CA VAL A 345 3.32 7.35 -8.70
C VAL A 345 4.14 7.54 -7.42
N ASN A 346 3.56 7.26 -6.26
CA ASN A 346 4.20 7.41 -4.96
C ASN A 346 5.34 6.43 -4.70
N LEU A 347 5.30 5.25 -5.29
CA LEU A 347 6.32 4.20 -5.12
C LEU A 347 7.35 4.21 -6.25
N VAL A 348 6.94 4.56 -7.46
CA VAL A 348 7.83 4.56 -8.64
C VAL A 348 8.61 5.88 -8.77
N CYS A 349 7.95 7.01 -8.50
CA CYS A 349 8.57 8.33 -8.62
C CYS A 349 9.06 8.92 -7.28
N ALA A 350 8.71 8.28 -6.15
CA ALA A 350 9.12 8.66 -4.81
C ALA A 350 9.46 7.43 -3.96
N GLU A 351 9.44 7.57 -2.63
CA GLU A 351 9.87 6.53 -1.69
C GLU A 351 8.70 5.80 -1.01
N GLY A 352 7.45 6.08 -1.40
CA GLY A 352 6.26 5.55 -0.76
C GLY A 352 5.85 6.32 0.50
N HIS A 353 5.13 5.66 1.39
CA HIS A 353 4.61 6.28 2.61
C HIS A 353 5.71 6.48 3.65
N PRO A 354 5.70 7.62 4.40
CA PRO A 354 6.67 7.88 5.44
C PRO A 354 6.63 6.85 6.57
N ALA A 355 7.78 6.54 7.15
CA ALA A 355 7.94 5.55 8.23
C ALA A 355 7.01 5.83 9.43
N SER A 356 6.81 7.10 9.79
CA SER A 356 5.93 7.49 10.91
C SER A 356 4.46 7.07 10.73
N VAL A 357 3.99 6.98 9.48
CA VAL A 357 2.65 6.49 9.13
C VAL A 357 2.64 4.96 9.10
N MET A 358 3.63 4.36 8.45
CA MET A 358 3.76 2.90 8.33
C MET A 358 4.00 2.21 9.68
N ASP A 359 4.51 2.93 10.67
CA ASP A 359 4.63 2.48 12.06
C ASP A 359 3.31 1.89 12.60
N MET A 360 2.20 2.59 12.36
CA MET A 360 0.87 2.12 12.82
C MET A 360 0.31 1.03 11.92
N SER A 361 0.48 1.11 10.60
CA SER A 361 0.04 0.08 9.67
C SER A 361 0.74 -1.25 9.96
N PHE A 362 2.04 -1.22 10.15
CA PHE A 362 2.81 -2.43 10.41
C PHE A 362 2.72 -2.92 11.86
N ALA A 363 2.38 -2.05 12.81
CA ALA A 363 1.92 -2.50 14.13
C ALA A 363 0.63 -3.33 14.02
N ASN A 364 -0.34 -2.90 13.20
CA ASN A 364 -1.55 -3.68 12.91
C ASN A 364 -1.22 -5.01 12.22
N GLN A 365 -0.28 -5.05 11.27
CA GLN A 365 0.17 -6.30 10.64
C GLN A 365 0.75 -7.27 11.66
N ALA A 366 1.71 -6.82 12.46
CA ALA A 366 2.37 -7.65 13.46
C ALA A 366 1.39 -8.19 14.52
N LEU A 367 0.49 -7.33 15.01
CA LEU A 367 -0.52 -7.72 16.00
C LEU A 367 -1.65 -8.54 15.37
N GLY A 368 -1.94 -8.34 14.09
CA GLY A 368 -2.89 -9.14 13.30
C GLY A 368 -2.41 -10.59 13.15
N ILE A 369 -1.15 -10.79 12.82
CA ILE A 369 -0.54 -12.13 12.79
C ILE A 369 -0.54 -12.75 14.20
N GLU A 370 -0.18 -11.99 15.22
CA GLU A 370 -0.23 -12.48 16.60
C GLU A 370 -1.65 -12.91 17.00
N PHE A 371 -2.67 -12.13 16.62
CA PHE A 371 -4.08 -12.46 16.84
C PHE A 371 -4.47 -13.78 16.18
N LEU A 372 -4.09 -13.99 14.92
CA LEU A 372 -4.35 -15.24 14.18
C LEU A 372 -3.68 -16.44 14.87
N VAL A 373 -2.42 -16.31 15.26
CA VAL A 373 -1.65 -17.39 15.91
C VAL A 373 -2.25 -17.75 17.27
N LYS A 374 -2.62 -16.76 18.10
CA LYS A 374 -3.26 -16.98 19.42
C LYS A 374 -4.65 -17.62 19.30
N ASN A 375 -5.32 -17.43 18.18
CA ASN A 375 -6.65 -17.99 17.93
C ASN A 375 -6.65 -19.16 16.93
N LYS A 376 -5.49 -19.77 16.70
CA LYS A 376 -5.36 -20.95 15.84
C LYS A 376 -6.40 -22.02 16.16
N GLY A 377 -7.17 -22.44 15.18
CA GLY A 377 -8.21 -23.47 15.31
C GLY A 377 -9.50 -23.02 16.02
N LYS A 378 -9.63 -21.71 16.35
CA LYS A 378 -10.84 -21.15 16.97
C LYS A 378 -11.62 -20.23 16.02
N LEU A 379 -10.97 -19.71 14.97
CA LEU A 379 -11.57 -18.82 14.01
C LEU A 379 -12.17 -19.60 12.86
N GLU A 380 -13.32 -19.14 12.39
CA GLU A 380 -13.92 -19.61 11.13
C GLU A 380 -13.15 -19.03 9.93
N ASN A 381 -13.34 -19.62 8.75
CA ASN A 381 -12.76 -19.14 7.50
C ASN A 381 -13.51 -17.90 7.00
N LYS A 382 -13.25 -16.76 7.65
CA LYS A 382 -13.89 -15.46 7.40
C LYS A 382 -12.87 -14.33 7.38
N LEU A 383 -13.29 -13.21 6.83
CA LEU A 383 -12.55 -11.95 6.91
C LEU A 383 -12.90 -11.25 8.24
N TYR A 384 -11.89 -11.03 9.07
CA TYR A 384 -12.01 -10.38 10.38
C TYR A 384 -11.46 -8.97 10.33
N THR A 385 -12.02 -8.10 11.16
CA THR A 385 -11.41 -6.84 11.58
C THR A 385 -10.71 -7.10 12.92
N LEU A 386 -9.55 -6.48 13.15
CA LEU A 386 -8.90 -6.54 14.46
C LEU A 386 -9.82 -5.99 15.56
N PRO A 387 -9.77 -6.55 16.77
CA PRO A 387 -10.49 -6.01 17.91
C PRO A 387 -10.14 -4.53 18.14
N HIS A 388 -11.14 -3.72 18.51
CA HIS A 388 -10.97 -2.28 18.72
C HIS A 388 -9.87 -1.94 19.74
N GLU A 389 -9.67 -2.81 20.72
CA GLU A 389 -8.63 -2.67 21.75
C GLU A 389 -7.21 -2.68 21.15
N VAL A 390 -7.02 -3.32 20.00
CA VAL A 390 -5.74 -3.30 19.27
C VAL A 390 -5.50 -1.91 18.69
N ASP A 391 -6.52 -1.30 18.05
CA ASP A 391 -6.45 0.08 17.57
C ASP A 391 -6.16 1.06 18.69
N VAL A 392 -6.87 0.95 19.82
CA VAL A 392 -6.66 1.80 21.01
C VAL A 392 -5.22 1.65 21.50
N LYS A 393 -4.72 0.42 21.61
CA LYS A 393 -3.35 0.16 22.08
C LYS A 393 -2.29 0.78 21.17
N ILE A 394 -2.45 0.66 19.87
CA ILE A 394 -1.55 1.27 18.88
C ILE A 394 -1.57 2.79 19.00
N ALA A 395 -2.77 3.40 19.12
CA ALA A 395 -2.93 4.83 19.28
C ALA A 395 -2.29 5.34 20.58
N GLU A 396 -2.48 4.65 21.71
CA GLU A 396 -1.85 4.98 22.97
C GLU A 396 -0.31 4.96 22.90
N LEU A 397 0.25 3.89 22.29
CA LEU A 397 1.69 3.79 22.08
C LEU A 397 2.23 4.92 21.20
N LYS A 398 1.49 5.26 20.13
CA LYS A 398 1.87 6.36 19.23
C LYS A 398 1.82 7.71 19.94
N LEU A 399 0.73 8.03 20.64
CA LEU A 399 0.61 9.25 21.44
C LEU A 399 1.72 9.37 22.50
N LYS A 400 2.00 8.27 23.21
CA LYS A 400 3.09 8.21 24.16
C LYS A 400 4.44 8.54 23.52
N SER A 401 4.72 7.97 22.35
CA SER A 401 5.98 8.23 21.63
C SER A 401 6.12 9.68 21.16
N MET A 402 4.99 10.35 20.91
CA MET A 402 4.93 11.76 20.55
C MET A 402 4.96 12.71 21.77
N GLY A 403 4.97 12.16 23.00
CA GLY A 403 4.90 12.94 24.24
C GLY A 403 3.53 13.60 24.48
N ILE A 404 2.49 13.14 23.79
CA ILE A 404 1.14 13.70 23.88
C ILE A 404 0.38 13.00 25.00
N LYS A 405 -0.23 13.82 25.86
CA LYS A 405 -1.16 13.35 26.91
C LYS A 405 -2.57 13.80 26.51
N ILE A 406 -3.54 12.94 26.82
CA ILE A 406 -4.96 13.21 26.60
C ILE A 406 -5.70 13.17 27.94
N ASP A 407 -6.89 13.76 27.99
CA ASP A 407 -7.76 13.71 29.14
C ASP A 407 -8.26 12.29 29.39
N THR A 408 -8.58 12.00 30.66
CA THR A 408 -9.23 10.75 31.07
C THR A 408 -10.61 11.09 31.65
N LEU A 409 -11.56 10.21 31.36
CA LEU A 409 -12.89 10.34 31.95
C LEU A 409 -12.82 10.12 33.46
N THR A 410 -13.56 10.93 34.23
CA THR A 410 -13.74 10.74 35.67
C THR A 410 -14.60 9.51 35.93
N GLU A 411 -14.50 8.93 37.16
CA GLU A 411 -15.32 7.76 37.55
C GLU A 411 -16.82 8.08 37.63
N GLU A 412 -17.20 9.37 37.79
CA GLU A 412 -18.60 9.81 37.67
C GLU A 412 -18.98 9.91 36.19
N PRO A 413 -19.70 8.92 35.63
CA PRO A 413 -20.14 9.01 34.25
C PRO A 413 -21.13 10.14 34.09
N VAL A 414 -20.87 11.05 33.17
CA VAL A 414 -21.90 11.97 32.70
C VAL A 414 -23.04 11.09 32.17
N SER A 415 -24.20 11.25 32.72
CA SER A 415 -25.36 10.36 32.66
C SER A 415 -25.81 9.84 31.29
N TYR A 416 -25.19 10.30 30.22
CA TYR A 416 -25.60 9.97 28.85
C TYR A 416 -24.58 9.12 28.07
N THR A 417 -23.35 8.98 28.53
CA THR A 417 -22.33 8.23 27.77
C THR A 417 -22.56 6.73 27.86
N HIS A 418 -23.12 6.24 28.95
CA HIS A 418 -23.47 4.83 29.14
C HIS A 418 -24.76 4.38 28.44
N LEU A 419 -25.54 5.31 27.92
CA LEU A 419 -26.75 5.02 27.14
C LEU A 419 -26.44 4.72 25.66
N ARG A 420 -25.17 4.65 25.27
CA ARG A 420 -24.71 4.37 23.91
C ARG A 420 -24.05 3.01 23.73
N ALA A 421 -24.19 2.16 24.70
CA ALA A 421 -23.77 0.76 24.56
C ALA A 421 -24.79 -0.03 23.72
#